data_55f301021dbc5e2c163cef4161db359d
#
_entry.id   55f301021dbc5e2c163cef4161db359d
#
_cell.length_a   1.000
_cell.length_b   1.000
_cell.length_c   1.000
_cell.angle_alpha   90.00
_cell.angle_beta   90.00
_cell.angle_gamma   90.00
#
_symmetry.space_group_name_H-M   'P 1'
#
loop_
_entity.id
_entity.type
_entity.pdbx_description
1 polymer ?
#
loop_
_entity_poly.entity_id
_entity_poly.type
_entity_poly.pdbx_seq_one_letter_code
_entity_poly.pdbx_strand_id
1 'polypeptide(L)'
;PGANRQPFFFTTPKQRNNKVVLRYQERFVAKLLEHSLAYGHVLYCMDNETSGEEAWGAYWAEFVRERAAERGRKVHLTEMWDDWDLRADRHRRTFDHPERYDFVDVSQNNQNKGQEHWDNFLFVREYLSSRPRPMNTTKTYGADRNKFGHTDQDGIERFWRHLLAGAASMRFHRPDSGLGINDKGVAAIRAARMLESLIPLWSVEPANELLGERGDDEAYLAAAPGTAYAMYFPAGGEVTLDLASVNGTFDLRWIDIATGEWGPTAELTGGAKRKITPPTDGNW
;
A
#
# COMPACT_ATOMS: atom_id res chain seq x y z
N PRO A 1 -8.79 16.51 -22.33
CA PRO A 1 -10.08 16.65 -21.68
C PRO A 1 -10.18 15.54 -20.66
N GLY A 2 -10.29 15.90 -19.38
CA GLY A 2 -10.41 14.90 -18.34
C GLY A 2 -11.61 14.00 -18.63
N ALA A 3 -11.44 12.70 -18.45
CA ALA A 3 -12.47 11.70 -18.66
C ALA A 3 -13.80 12.07 -17.95
N ASN A 4 -13.69 12.67 -16.79
CA ASN A 4 -14.83 13.10 -15.95
C ASN A 4 -15.72 14.20 -16.54
N ARG A 5 -15.36 14.79 -17.66
CA ARG A 5 -16.22 15.74 -18.40
C ARG A 5 -17.08 15.07 -19.46
N GLN A 6 -16.91 13.78 -19.68
CA GLN A 6 -17.71 13.03 -20.65
C GLN A 6 -19.14 12.83 -20.13
N PRO A 7 -20.16 12.90 -20.99
CA PRO A 7 -21.56 12.74 -20.58
C PRO A 7 -21.88 11.44 -19.84
N PHE A 8 -21.14 10.37 -20.08
CA PHE A 8 -21.36 9.08 -19.44
C PHE A 8 -20.89 9.01 -17.96
N PHE A 9 -20.16 10.04 -17.47
CA PHE A 9 -19.84 10.18 -16.05
C PHE A 9 -20.88 11.00 -15.27
N PHE A 10 -21.94 11.48 -15.90
CA PHE A 10 -23.02 12.25 -15.27
C PHE A 10 -24.35 11.52 -15.33
N THR A 11 -24.31 10.21 -15.28
CA THR A 11 -25.46 9.35 -15.52
C THR A 11 -26.26 9.06 -14.26
N THR A 12 -25.65 9.13 -13.07
CA THR A 12 -26.31 8.80 -11.82
C THR A 12 -27.43 9.78 -11.46
N PRO A 13 -28.42 9.36 -10.63
CA PRO A 13 -29.57 10.22 -10.27
C PRO A 13 -29.20 11.56 -9.62
N LYS A 14 -28.09 11.58 -8.83
CA LYS A 14 -27.60 12.80 -8.17
C LYS A 14 -26.76 13.72 -9.07
N GLN A 15 -26.52 13.30 -10.30
CA GLN A 15 -25.79 14.08 -11.30
C GLN A 15 -26.78 14.51 -12.41
N ARG A 16 -26.48 14.27 -13.69
CA ARG A 16 -27.38 14.64 -14.81
C ARG A 16 -28.49 13.62 -15.08
N ASN A 17 -28.49 12.50 -14.37
CA ASN A 17 -29.50 11.45 -14.48
C ASN A 17 -29.76 10.97 -15.90
N ASN A 18 -28.71 10.68 -16.64
CA ASN A 18 -28.84 10.14 -18.00
C ASN A 18 -29.27 8.67 -17.95
N LYS A 19 -30.57 8.44 -17.78
CA LYS A 19 -31.17 7.11 -17.58
C LYS A 19 -30.89 6.14 -18.73
N VAL A 20 -30.73 6.64 -19.95
CA VAL A 20 -30.45 5.78 -21.12
C VAL A 20 -29.07 5.14 -20.96
N VAL A 21 -28.04 5.94 -20.72
CA VAL A 21 -26.67 5.42 -20.53
C VAL A 21 -26.54 4.65 -19.23
N LEU A 22 -27.11 5.16 -18.13
CA LEU A 22 -27.07 4.50 -16.83
C LEU A 22 -27.56 3.04 -16.89
N ARG A 23 -28.66 2.79 -17.59
CA ARG A 23 -29.19 1.45 -17.77
C ARG A 23 -28.19 0.46 -18.39
N TYR A 24 -27.36 0.93 -19.33
CA TYR A 24 -26.33 0.09 -19.94
C TYR A 24 -25.14 -0.12 -19.00
N GLN A 25 -24.77 0.91 -18.25
CA GLN A 25 -23.72 0.81 -17.24
C GLN A 25 -24.11 -0.17 -16.12
N GLU A 26 -25.33 -0.09 -15.58
CA GLU A 26 -25.86 -1.04 -14.60
C GLU A 26 -25.85 -2.49 -15.11
N ARG A 27 -26.25 -2.70 -16.37
CA ARG A 27 -26.20 -4.03 -16.98
C ARG A 27 -24.78 -4.54 -17.13
N PHE A 28 -23.84 -3.66 -17.50
CA PHE A 28 -22.43 -4.03 -17.62
C PHE A 28 -21.84 -4.40 -16.26
N VAL A 29 -22.04 -3.57 -15.23
CA VAL A 29 -21.56 -3.85 -13.87
C VAL A 29 -22.23 -5.10 -13.32
N ALA A 30 -23.54 -5.28 -13.48
CA ALA A 30 -24.22 -6.49 -13.06
C ALA A 30 -23.64 -7.74 -13.72
N LYS A 31 -23.28 -7.65 -15.01
CA LYS A 31 -22.63 -8.76 -15.72
C LYS A 31 -21.24 -9.08 -15.18
N LEU A 32 -20.43 -8.07 -14.84
CA LEU A 32 -19.14 -8.28 -14.16
C LEU A 32 -19.32 -8.98 -12.81
N LEU A 33 -20.33 -8.54 -12.05
CA LEU A 33 -20.64 -9.10 -10.71
C LEU A 33 -21.12 -10.55 -10.79
N GLU A 34 -21.80 -10.96 -11.87
CA GLU A 34 -22.16 -12.38 -12.08
C GLU A 34 -20.95 -13.31 -12.01
N HIS A 35 -19.83 -12.85 -12.51
CA HIS A 35 -18.58 -13.63 -12.52
C HIS A 35 -17.76 -13.41 -11.25
N SER A 36 -17.55 -12.16 -10.84
CA SER A 36 -16.63 -11.83 -9.75
C SER A 36 -17.15 -12.23 -8.36
N LEU A 37 -18.46 -12.19 -8.14
CA LEU A 37 -19.06 -12.58 -6.85
C LEU A 37 -18.97 -14.10 -6.56
N ALA A 38 -18.59 -14.91 -7.53
CA ALA A 38 -18.25 -16.31 -7.30
C ALA A 38 -16.99 -16.48 -6.43
N TYR A 39 -16.13 -15.46 -6.33
CA TYR A 39 -14.82 -15.52 -5.70
C TYR A 39 -14.76 -14.60 -4.47
N GLY A 40 -14.29 -15.13 -3.34
CA GLY A 40 -14.22 -14.38 -2.07
C GLY A 40 -13.00 -13.47 -1.91
N HIS A 41 -12.07 -13.47 -2.88
CA HIS A 41 -10.82 -12.72 -2.83
C HIS A 41 -10.80 -11.48 -3.75
N VAL A 42 -11.96 -11.02 -4.20
CA VAL A 42 -12.08 -9.85 -5.08
C VAL A 42 -12.33 -8.60 -4.25
N LEU A 43 -11.48 -7.59 -4.43
CA LEU A 43 -11.66 -6.24 -3.93
C LEU A 43 -12.18 -5.33 -5.05
N TYR A 44 -13.09 -4.43 -4.73
CA TYR A 44 -13.74 -3.58 -5.72
C TYR A 44 -13.34 -2.12 -5.50
N CYS A 45 -12.85 -1.48 -6.56
CA CYS A 45 -12.61 -0.05 -6.61
C CYS A 45 -13.60 0.57 -7.60
N MET A 46 -14.32 1.59 -7.16
CA MET A 46 -15.43 2.14 -7.95
C MET A 46 -14.93 2.90 -9.17
N ASP A 47 -13.80 3.56 -9.06
CA ASP A 47 -13.17 4.29 -10.17
C ASP A 47 -11.64 4.23 -10.04
N ASN A 48 -10.94 4.54 -11.13
CA ASN A 48 -9.49 4.57 -11.19
C ASN A 48 -9.02 6.00 -11.40
N GLU A 49 -8.24 6.55 -10.45
CA GLU A 49 -7.69 7.90 -10.54
C GLU A 49 -8.77 8.94 -10.89
N THR A 50 -9.81 8.96 -10.08
CA THR A 50 -10.94 9.83 -10.40
C THR A 50 -10.72 11.25 -9.91
N SER A 51 -11.05 12.21 -10.75
CA SER A 51 -11.27 13.62 -10.39
C SER A 51 -12.76 14.00 -10.41
N GLY A 52 -13.63 12.99 -10.48
CA GLY A 52 -15.07 13.14 -10.57
C GLY A 52 -15.73 13.59 -9.27
N GLU A 53 -17.06 13.61 -9.30
CA GLU A 53 -17.87 13.91 -8.13
C GLU A 53 -18.03 12.66 -7.24
N GLU A 54 -18.04 12.85 -5.94
CA GLU A 54 -18.26 11.78 -4.95
C GLU A 54 -19.56 11.00 -5.22
N ALA A 55 -20.59 11.66 -5.72
CA ALA A 55 -21.88 11.04 -6.04
C ALA A 55 -21.79 9.89 -7.05
N TRP A 56 -20.76 9.87 -7.90
CA TRP A 56 -20.51 8.76 -8.83
C TRP A 56 -20.09 7.50 -8.07
N GLY A 57 -19.00 7.57 -7.32
CA GLY A 57 -18.50 6.44 -6.56
C GLY A 57 -19.50 5.92 -5.52
N ALA A 58 -20.20 6.85 -4.86
CA ALA A 58 -21.25 6.51 -3.90
C ALA A 58 -22.39 5.67 -4.52
N TYR A 59 -22.85 6.05 -5.71
CA TYR A 59 -23.90 5.30 -6.43
C TYR A 59 -23.44 3.88 -6.76
N TRP A 60 -22.22 3.74 -7.30
CA TRP A 60 -21.70 2.43 -7.70
C TRP A 60 -21.36 1.56 -6.50
N ALA A 61 -20.88 2.13 -5.41
CA ALA A 61 -20.65 1.39 -4.17
C ALA A 61 -21.95 0.80 -3.63
N GLU A 62 -23.05 1.58 -3.62
CA GLU A 62 -24.36 1.11 -3.22
C GLU A 62 -24.86 0.01 -4.17
N PHE A 63 -24.81 0.23 -5.47
CA PHE A 63 -25.23 -0.73 -6.48
C PHE A 63 -24.50 -2.08 -6.35
N VAL A 64 -23.18 -2.06 -6.17
CA VAL A 64 -22.36 -3.28 -6.00
C VAL A 64 -22.74 -4.01 -4.70
N ARG A 65 -22.95 -3.28 -3.59
CA ARG A 65 -23.40 -3.88 -2.32
C ARG A 65 -24.76 -4.52 -2.41
N GLU A 66 -25.72 -3.86 -3.03
CA GLU A 66 -27.07 -4.41 -3.21
C GLU A 66 -27.02 -5.70 -4.02
N ARG A 67 -26.30 -5.71 -5.15
CA ARG A 67 -26.16 -6.90 -6.00
C ARG A 67 -25.41 -8.04 -5.29
N ALA A 68 -24.45 -7.73 -4.46
CA ALA A 68 -23.77 -8.73 -3.63
C ALA A 68 -24.71 -9.31 -2.55
N ALA A 69 -25.46 -8.44 -1.87
CA ALA A 69 -26.42 -8.85 -0.84
C ALA A 69 -27.55 -9.75 -1.40
N GLU A 70 -28.07 -9.46 -2.60
CA GLU A 70 -29.04 -10.31 -3.30
C GLU A 70 -28.52 -11.76 -3.50
N ARG A 71 -27.19 -11.94 -3.51
CA ARG A 71 -26.52 -13.25 -3.64
C ARG A 71 -25.96 -13.78 -2.32
N GLY A 72 -26.28 -13.16 -1.19
CA GLY A 72 -25.77 -13.53 0.13
C GLY A 72 -24.25 -13.35 0.25
N ARG A 73 -23.65 -12.41 -0.50
CA ARG A 73 -22.21 -12.11 -0.49
C ARG A 73 -21.91 -10.78 0.19
N LYS A 74 -20.83 -10.75 0.97
CA LYS A 74 -20.21 -9.51 1.45
C LYS A 74 -19.09 -9.14 0.48
N VAL A 75 -18.96 -7.86 0.16
CA VAL A 75 -17.92 -7.30 -0.70
C VAL A 75 -17.15 -6.22 0.04
N HIS A 76 -15.93 -5.96 -0.40
CA HIS A 76 -15.08 -4.90 0.14
C HIS A 76 -14.82 -3.86 -0.96
N LEU A 77 -15.14 -2.62 -0.65
CA LEU A 77 -15.20 -1.52 -1.60
C LEU A 77 -14.24 -0.39 -1.22
N THR A 78 -13.69 0.28 -2.23
CA THR A 78 -12.92 1.51 -2.10
C THR A 78 -13.15 2.43 -3.30
N GLU A 79 -12.53 3.61 -3.25
CA GLU A 79 -12.44 4.59 -4.34
C GLU A 79 -11.00 5.05 -4.47
N MET A 80 -10.51 5.28 -5.69
CA MET A 80 -9.17 5.78 -5.95
C MET A 80 -9.25 7.20 -6.54
N TRP A 81 -8.88 8.20 -5.75
CA TRP A 81 -8.88 9.61 -6.15
C TRP A 81 -7.57 9.97 -6.86
N ASP A 82 -7.65 10.82 -7.89
CA ASP A 82 -6.51 11.31 -8.65
C ASP A 82 -5.87 12.51 -7.95
N ASP A 83 -5.10 12.24 -6.91
CA ASP A 83 -4.33 13.24 -6.19
C ASP A 83 -3.12 12.58 -5.51
N TRP A 84 -1.91 13.06 -5.82
CA TRP A 84 -0.67 12.55 -5.25
C TRP A 84 -0.47 12.95 -3.78
N ASP A 85 -1.08 14.05 -3.36
CA ASP A 85 -1.09 14.48 -1.97
C ASP A 85 -2.20 13.77 -1.21
N LEU A 86 -1.83 12.77 -0.43
CA LEU A 86 -2.80 12.02 0.39
C LEU A 86 -3.45 12.87 1.51
N ARG A 87 -2.96 14.10 1.75
CA ARG A 87 -3.57 15.07 2.67
C ARG A 87 -4.68 15.89 2.04
N ALA A 88 -4.79 15.84 0.71
CA ALA A 88 -5.80 16.59 -0.03
C ALA A 88 -7.23 16.19 0.38
N ASP A 89 -8.11 17.18 0.46
CA ASP A 89 -9.53 16.97 0.86
C ASP A 89 -10.26 15.94 0.00
N ARG A 90 -9.80 15.71 -1.22
CA ARG A 90 -10.37 14.72 -2.13
C ARG A 90 -10.34 13.31 -1.54
N HIS A 91 -9.26 12.93 -0.87
CA HIS A 91 -9.13 11.62 -0.25
C HIS A 91 -10.07 11.43 0.94
N ARG A 92 -10.47 12.51 1.63
CA ARG A 92 -11.45 12.47 2.72
C ARG A 92 -12.80 11.92 2.28
N ARG A 93 -13.15 12.03 1.02
CA ARG A 93 -14.35 11.41 0.43
C ARG A 93 -14.37 9.88 0.56
N THR A 94 -13.20 9.25 0.74
CA THR A 94 -13.09 7.84 1.11
C THR A 94 -12.77 7.68 2.59
N PHE A 95 -11.89 8.49 3.15
CA PHE A 95 -11.44 8.38 4.54
C PHE A 95 -12.59 8.60 5.54
N ASP A 96 -13.46 9.56 5.29
CA ASP A 96 -14.55 9.93 6.19
C ASP A 96 -15.80 9.04 6.06
N HIS A 97 -15.81 8.11 5.08
CA HIS A 97 -16.96 7.26 4.78
C HIS A 97 -16.70 5.76 4.99
N PRO A 98 -16.41 5.32 6.24
CA PRO A 98 -16.20 3.90 6.55
C PRO A 98 -17.46 3.04 6.38
N GLU A 99 -18.65 3.65 6.39
CA GLU A 99 -19.91 2.97 6.09
C GLU A 99 -20.05 2.59 4.61
N ARG A 100 -19.31 3.28 3.75
CA ARG A 100 -19.32 3.08 2.29
C ARG A 100 -18.10 2.32 1.80
N TYR A 101 -16.93 2.58 2.36
CA TYR A 101 -15.66 2.05 1.90
C TYR A 101 -14.97 1.25 2.99
N ASP A 102 -14.80 -0.05 2.74
CA ASP A 102 -14.30 -1.01 3.72
C ASP A 102 -12.77 -0.98 3.85
N PHE A 103 -12.09 -0.45 2.85
CA PHE A 103 -10.64 -0.24 2.83
C PHE A 103 -10.28 1.05 2.10
N VAL A 104 -9.03 1.48 2.22
CA VAL A 104 -8.56 2.74 1.66
C VAL A 104 -7.47 2.46 0.63
N ASP A 105 -7.65 2.97 -0.59
CA ASP A 105 -6.60 2.94 -1.61
C ASP A 105 -5.68 4.16 -1.46
N VAL A 106 -4.37 3.90 -1.40
CA VAL A 106 -3.32 4.91 -1.31
C VAL A 106 -2.37 4.87 -2.50
N SER A 107 -2.84 4.34 -3.63
CA SER A 107 -2.02 4.11 -4.82
C SER A 107 -1.36 5.38 -5.36
N GLN A 108 -1.98 6.55 -5.20
CA GLN A 108 -1.44 7.83 -5.68
C GLN A 108 -0.18 8.29 -4.92
N ASN A 109 0.11 7.70 -3.77
CA ASN A 109 1.38 7.89 -3.08
C ASN A 109 2.62 7.49 -3.93
N ASN A 110 2.41 6.76 -5.02
CA ASN A 110 3.48 6.41 -5.97
C ASN A 110 4.14 7.61 -6.67
N GLN A 111 3.54 8.78 -6.62
CA GLN A 111 4.16 10.00 -7.13
C GLN A 111 5.27 10.51 -6.17
N ASN A 112 5.21 10.10 -4.91
CA ASN A 112 6.15 10.50 -3.87
C ASN A 112 7.33 9.51 -3.76
N LYS A 113 8.44 9.96 -3.15
CA LYS A 113 9.66 9.18 -2.94
C LYS A 113 10.22 9.42 -1.54
N GLY A 114 11.16 8.59 -1.14
CA GLY A 114 11.92 8.75 0.09
C GLY A 114 11.06 8.94 1.33
N GLN A 115 11.49 9.82 2.20
CA GLN A 115 10.80 10.12 3.46
C GLN A 115 9.36 10.61 3.25
N GLU A 116 9.10 11.43 2.23
CA GLU A 116 7.76 11.94 1.94
C GLU A 116 6.77 10.81 1.61
N HIS A 117 7.21 9.78 0.90
CA HIS A 117 6.39 8.61 0.61
C HIS A 117 5.97 7.87 1.89
N TRP A 118 6.88 7.72 2.85
CA TRP A 118 6.62 7.15 4.16
C TRP A 118 5.68 8.02 4.99
N ASP A 119 5.98 9.31 5.11
CA ASP A 119 5.23 10.25 5.95
C ASP A 119 3.78 10.43 5.47
N ASN A 120 3.55 10.41 4.15
CA ASN A 120 2.21 10.47 3.58
C ASN A 120 1.39 9.22 3.93
N PHE A 121 2.00 8.05 3.92
CA PHE A 121 1.31 6.83 4.33
C PHE A 121 0.98 6.85 5.84
N LEU A 122 1.92 7.26 6.67
CA LEU A 122 1.68 7.38 8.12
C LEU A 122 0.62 8.43 8.45
N PHE A 123 0.56 9.53 7.71
CA PHE A 123 -0.51 10.50 7.86
C PHE A 123 -1.89 9.86 7.65
N VAL A 124 -2.07 9.05 6.60
CA VAL A 124 -3.34 8.35 6.36
C VAL A 124 -3.64 7.35 7.48
N ARG A 125 -2.63 6.61 7.94
CA ARG A 125 -2.75 5.66 9.04
C ARG A 125 -3.23 6.35 10.32
N GLU A 126 -2.64 7.47 10.69
CA GLU A 126 -3.06 8.28 11.84
C GLU A 126 -4.46 8.86 11.66
N TYR A 127 -4.75 9.40 10.48
CA TYR A 127 -6.08 9.93 10.16
C TYR A 127 -7.19 8.89 10.36
N LEU A 128 -6.90 7.63 10.02
CA LEU A 128 -7.83 6.52 10.15
C LEU A 128 -7.86 5.89 11.55
N SER A 129 -7.01 6.32 12.49
CA SER A 129 -6.80 5.64 13.78
C SER A 129 -8.08 5.46 14.61
N SER A 130 -9.01 6.43 14.56
CA SER A 130 -10.30 6.33 15.26
C SER A 130 -11.29 5.33 14.62
N ARG A 131 -11.11 4.98 13.37
CA ARG A 131 -11.91 4.03 12.58
C ARG A 131 -11.01 3.26 11.61
N PRO A 132 -10.12 2.41 12.14
CA PRO A 132 -9.08 1.76 11.36
C PRO A 132 -9.66 0.87 10.27
N ARG A 133 -9.08 0.95 9.08
CA ARG A 133 -9.39 0.13 7.91
C ARG A 133 -8.11 -0.27 7.20
N PRO A 134 -8.09 -1.43 6.52
CA PRO A 134 -6.96 -1.80 5.70
C PRO A 134 -6.62 -0.71 4.67
N MET A 135 -5.33 -0.45 4.48
CA MET A 135 -4.82 0.42 3.42
C MET A 135 -4.12 -0.42 2.37
N ASN A 136 -4.41 -0.18 1.10
CA ASN A 136 -3.77 -0.89 0.01
C ASN A 136 -3.23 0.03 -1.08
N THR A 137 -2.30 -0.48 -1.87
CA THR A 137 -1.86 0.14 -3.11
C THR A 137 -1.86 -0.88 -4.23
N THR A 138 -2.48 -0.53 -5.35
CA THR A 138 -2.48 -1.34 -6.57
C THR A 138 -1.50 -0.83 -7.60
N LYS A 139 -0.78 0.25 -7.32
CA LYS A 139 0.08 0.97 -8.26
C LYS A 139 1.47 1.27 -7.69
N THR A 140 2.18 0.26 -7.19
CA THR A 140 3.60 0.42 -6.91
C THR A 140 4.36 0.48 -8.23
N TYR A 141 4.66 1.71 -8.70
CA TYR A 141 5.40 1.94 -9.94
C TYR A 141 6.87 1.61 -9.77
N GLY A 142 7.48 1.15 -10.85
CA GLY A 142 8.82 0.60 -10.92
C GLY A 142 8.78 -0.94 -10.99
N ALA A 143 9.96 -1.58 -11.06
CA ALA A 143 10.08 -3.02 -11.32
C ALA A 143 9.37 -3.45 -12.62
N ASP A 144 9.35 -2.57 -13.61
CA ASP A 144 8.61 -2.68 -14.86
C ASP A 144 9.41 -2.16 -16.08
N ARG A 145 10.74 -2.14 -15.96
CA ARG A 145 11.67 -1.61 -16.98
C ARG A 145 11.53 -0.10 -17.22
N ASN A 146 11.36 0.66 -16.14
CA ASN A 146 11.30 2.13 -16.13
C ASN A 146 10.11 2.72 -16.89
N LYS A 147 9.04 1.99 -17.04
CA LYS A 147 7.80 2.54 -17.57
C LYS A 147 7.32 3.70 -16.68
N PHE A 148 6.74 4.70 -17.31
CA PHE A 148 6.27 5.91 -16.64
C PHE A 148 7.36 6.72 -15.91
N GLY A 149 8.64 6.50 -16.24
CA GLY A 149 9.76 7.24 -15.65
C GLY A 149 10.14 6.83 -14.23
N HIS A 150 9.66 5.70 -13.74
CA HIS A 150 10.05 5.13 -12.44
C HIS A 150 11.05 4.00 -12.64
N THR A 151 12.15 4.03 -11.88
CA THR A 151 13.18 2.98 -11.92
C THR A 151 12.73 1.73 -11.17
N ASP A 152 13.42 0.60 -11.39
CA ASP A 152 13.21 -0.60 -10.59
C ASP A 152 13.48 -0.34 -9.10
N GLN A 153 14.47 0.50 -8.78
CA GLN A 153 14.77 0.94 -7.42
C GLN A 153 13.59 1.68 -6.80
N ASP A 154 12.99 2.64 -7.50
CA ASP A 154 11.80 3.34 -7.04
C ASP A 154 10.65 2.38 -6.65
N GLY A 155 10.47 1.31 -7.43
CA GLY A 155 9.45 0.29 -7.16
C GLY A 155 9.75 -0.51 -5.91
N ILE A 156 10.99 -0.97 -5.74
CA ILE A 156 11.44 -1.73 -4.56
C ILE A 156 11.29 -0.88 -3.31
N GLU A 157 11.77 0.36 -3.33
CA GLU A 157 11.72 1.27 -2.19
C GLU A 157 10.28 1.59 -1.77
N ARG A 158 9.38 1.88 -2.71
CA ARG A 158 7.96 2.11 -2.41
C ARG A 158 7.31 0.88 -1.81
N PHE A 159 7.61 -0.29 -2.35
CA PHE A 159 7.08 -1.56 -1.84
C PHE A 159 7.50 -1.78 -0.38
N TRP A 160 8.79 -1.64 -0.07
CA TRP A 160 9.30 -1.89 1.27
C TRP A 160 8.88 -0.81 2.29
N ARG A 161 8.85 0.47 1.90
CA ARG A 161 8.31 1.52 2.77
C ARG A 161 6.83 1.27 3.11
N HIS A 162 6.00 0.92 2.14
CA HIS A 162 4.61 0.57 2.40
C HIS A 162 4.48 -0.69 3.28
N LEU A 163 5.30 -1.70 3.06
CA LEU A 163 5.28 -2.94 3.84
C LEU A 163 5.50 -2.66 5.32
N LEU A 164 6.58 -1.94 5.65
CA LEU A 164 6.93 -1.61 7.04
C LEU A 164 6.02 -0.51 7.64
N ALA A 165 5.42 0.34 6.82
CA ALA A 165 4.42 1.30 7.27
C ALA A 165 3.06 0.64 7.61
N GLY A 166 2.89 -0.66 7.33
CA GLY A 166 1.71 -1.43 7.67
C GLY A 166 0.63 -1.46 6.61
N ALA A 167 1.01 -1.40 5.32
CA ALA A 167 0.07 -1.62 4.22
C ALA A 167 -0.49 -3.05 4.27
N ALA A 168 -1.81 -3.19 4.16
CA ALA A 168 -2.49 -4.48 4.18
C ALA A 168 -2.27 -5.28 2.88
N SER A 169 -2.09 -4.59 1.76
CA SER A 169 -1.73 -5.21 0.49
C SER A 169 -1.03 -4.22 -0.44
N MET A 170 -0.15 -4.76 -1.28
CA MET A 170 0.61 -4.00 -2.26
C MET A 170 0.72 -4.80 -3.54
N ARG A 171 0.68 -4.10 -4.68
CA ARG A 171 0.87 -4.72 -5.98
C ARG A 171 1.82 -3.89 -6.83
N PHE A 172 2.89 -4.49 -7.34
CA PHE A 172 3.67 -3.88 -8.41
C PHE A 172 2.79 -3.61 -9.61
N HIS A 173 2.93 -2.43 -10.18
CA HIS A 173 2.23 -2.09 -11.40
C HIS A 173 2.69 -3.02 -12.53
N ARG A 174 1.78 -3.29 -13.47
CA ARG A 174 2.06 -4.17 -14.60
C ARG A 174 3.31 -3.73 -15.38
N PRO A 175 4.11 -4.68 -15.90
CA PRO A 175 5.18 -4.39 -16.84
C PRO A 175 4.63 -3.95 -18.21
N ASP A 176 5.50 -3.53 -19.11
CA ASP A 176 5.14 -3.12 -20.47
C ASP A 176 4.37 -4.19 -21.26
N SER A 177 4.70 -5.46 -21.03
CA SER A 177 3.99 -6.59 -21.64
C SER A 177 2.55 -6.77 -21.11
N GLY A 178 2.19 -6.13 -19.99
CA GLY A 178 0.94 -6.35 -19.29
C GLY A 178 0.87 -7.67 -18.52
N LEU A 179 1.91 -8.48 -18.53
CA LEU A 179 1.98 -9.80 -17.90
C LEU A 179 3.20 -9.93 -17.00
N GLY A 180 2.97 -10.39 -15.77
CA GLY A 180 4.02 -10.64 -14.78
C GLY A 180 4.68 -9.35 -14.24
N ILE A 181 5.79 -9.54 -13.58
CA ILE A 181 6.72 -8.52 -13.07
C ILE A 181 8.12 -8.93 -13.41
N ASN A 182 9.10 -8.01 -13.36
CA ASN A 182 10.49 -8.35 -13.63
C ASN A 182 11.13 -9.11 -12.45
N ASP A 183 12.35 -9.63 -12.66
CA ASP A 183 13.06 -10.44 -11.67
C ASP A 183 13.32 -9.69 -10.36
N LYS A 184 13.55 -8.37 -10.41
CA LYS A 184 13.74 -7.55 -9.21
C LYS A 184 12.46 -7.45 -8.37
N GLY A 185 11.32 -7.28 -9.01
CA GLY A 185 10.03 -7.31 -8.31
C GLY A 185 9.74 -8.68 -7.71
N VAL A 186 10.10 -9.77 -8.42
CA VAL A 186 10.01 -11.14 -7.89
C VAL A 186 10.92 -11.33 -6.68
N ALA A 187 12.17 -10.87 -6.74
CA ALA A 187 13.12 -10.93 -5.62
C ALA A 187 12.60 -10.15 -4.40
N ALA A 188 12.09 -8.92 -4.61
CA ALA A 188 11.53 -8.11 -3.53
C ALA A 188 10.33 -8.79 -2.84
N ILE A 189 9.43 -9.44 -3.60
CA ILE A 189 8.31 -10.20 -3.01
C ILE A 189 8.83 -11.44 -2.26
N ARG A 190 9.82 -12.13 -2.81
CA ARG A 190 10.46 -13.28 -2.12
C ARG A 190 11.05 -12.84 -0.79
N ALA A 191 11.82 -11.74 -0.77
CA ALA A 191 12.40 -11.18 0.44
C ALA A 191 11.31 -10.82 1.48
N ALA A 192 10.20 -10.22 1.06
CA ALA A 192 9.07 -9.93 1.93
C ALA A 192 8.44 -11.20 2.54
N ARG A 193 8.31 -12.29 1.76
CA ARG A 193 7.84 -13.59 2.27
C ARG A 193 8.84 -14.23 3.25
N MET A 194 10.13 -14.02 3.04
CA MET A 194 11.16 -14.45 3.99
C MET A 194 11.04 -13.69 5.31
N LEU A 195 10.88 -12.36 5.28
CA LEU A 195 10.61 -11.55 6.46
C LEU A 195 9.34 -12.03 7.20
N GLU A 196 8.23 -12.21 6.48
CA GLU A 196 6.97 -12.69 7.04
C GLU A 196 7.08 -14.05 7.72
N SER A 197 7.99 -14.91 7.25
CA SER A 197 8.25 -16.22 7.88
C SER A 197 8.91 -16.12 9.26
N LEU A 198 9.54 -14.98 9.57
CA LEU A 198 10.18 -14.72 10.87
C LEU A 198 9.32 -13.81 11.75
N ILE A 199 8.71 -12.79 11.19
CA ILE A 199 7.98 -11.75 11.90
C ILE A 199 6.59 -11.63 11.27
N PRO A 200 5.52 -11.96 12.02
CA PRO A 200 4.17 -11.70 11.55
C PRO A 200 3.98 -10.19 11.37
N LEU A 201 3.86 -9.73 10.13
CA LEU A 201 3.85 -8.30 9.80
C LEU A 201 2.70 -7.53 10.46
N TRP A 202 1.60 -8.19 10.79
CA TRP A 202 0.48 -7.61 11.56
C TRP A 202 0.78 -7.42 13.07
N SER A 203 1.91 -7.92 13.57
CA SER A 203 2.32 -7.80 14.98
C SER A 203 3.31 -6.68 15.24
N VAL A 204 3.75 -5.97 14.21
CA VAL A 204 4.69 -4.86 14.30
C VAL A 204 4.06 -3.56 13.81
N GLU A 205 4.52 -2.44 14.37
CA GLU A 205 4.05 -1.10 14.06
C GLU A 205 5.21 -0.23 13.57
N PRO A 206 4.98 0.77 12.70
CA PRO A 206 6.00 1.75 12.35
C PRO A 206 6.62 2.37 13.60
N ALA A 207 7.94 2.37 13.69
CA ALA A 207 8.69 2.72 14.90
C ALA A 207 10.02 3.46 14.61
N ASN A 208 10.04 4.34 13.60
CA ASN A 208 11.26 5.08 13.24
C ASN A 208 11.79 5.94 14.40
N GLU A 209 10.97 6.27 15.39
CA GLU A 209 11.39 6.98 16.62
C GLU A 209 12.40 6.21 17.46
N LEU A 210 12.52 4.90 17.27
CA LEU A 210 13.56 4.06 17.89
C LEU A 210 14.90 4.12 17.15
N LEU A 211 14.96 4.79 15.98
CA LEU A 211 16.18 4.98 15.20
C LEU A 211 16.85 6.31 15.56
N GLY A 212 18.10 6.25 16.01
CA GLY A 212 18.98 7.41 16.18
C GLY A 212 20.02 7.50 15.07
N GLU A 213 20.63 8.69 14.93
CA GLU A 213 21.68 8.96 13.92
C GLU A 213 21.23 8.63 12.49
N ARG A 214 19.95 8.77 12.23
CA ARG A 214 19.28 8.44 10.98
C ARG A 214 19.11 9.70 10.11
N GLY A 215 19.64 9.66 8.89
CA GLY A 215 19.33 10.64 7.84
C GLY A 215 17.94 10.39 7.20
N ASP A 216 17.46 11.37 6.43
CA ASP A 216 16.24 11.20 5.65
C ASP A 216 16.43 10.04 4.65
N ASP A 217 15.41 9.19 4.52
CA ASP A 217 15.37 8.02 3.64
C ASP A 217 16.48 6.97 3.87
N GLU A 218 17.22 7.03 4.98
CA GLU A 218 18.33 6.12 5.24
C GLU A 218 17.88 4.74 5.72
N ALA A 219 16.93 4.69 6.64
CA ALA A 219 16.35 3.43 7.13
C ALA A 219 14.91 3.61 7.59
N TYR A 220 14.14 2.52 7.57
CA TYR A 220 12.75 2.47 8.06
C TYR A 220 12.58 1.27 8.97
N LEU A 221 11.82 1.45 10.05
CA LEU A 221 11.62 0.44 11.08
C LEU A 221 10.14 0.20 11.35
N ALA A 222 9.78 -1.08 11.42
CA ALA A 222 8.58 -1.55 12.09
C ALA A 222 8.97 -2.47 13.25
N ALA A 223 8.34 -2.31 14.41
CA ALA A 223 8.72 -3.05 15.61
C ALA A 223 7.52 -3.44 16.49
N ALA A 224 7.70 -4.53 17.22
CA ALA A 224 7.05 -4.85 18.49
C ALA A 224 8.14 -4.81 19.56
N PRO A 225 8.35 -3.69 20.26
CA PRO A 225 9.51 -3.48 21.11
C PRO A 225 9.70 -4.60 22.13
N GLY A 226 10.93 -5.12 22.23
CA GLY A 226 11.26 -6.29 23.06
C GLY A 226 10.95 -7.66 22.45
N THR A 227 10.27 -7.70 21.29
CA THR A 227 9.87 -8.95 20.65
C THR A 227 10.42 -9.09 19.24
N ALA A 228 10.20 -8.11 18.37
CA ALA A 228 10.57 -8.16 16.96
C ALA A 228 10.86 -6.78 16.40
N TYR A 229 11.80 -6.71 15.47
CA TYR A 229 12.22 -5.50 14.78
C TYR A 229 12.47 -5.84 13.31
N ALA A 230 11.77 -5.19 12.39
CA ALA A 230 11.95 -5.31 10.95
C ALA A 230 12.46 -3.98 10.41
N MET A 231 13.64 -3.96 9.83
CA MET A 231 14.29 -2.74 9.35
C MET A 231 14.57 -2.84 7.85
N TYR A 232 14.44 -1.73 7.16
CA TYR A 232 14.73 -1.61 5.73
C TYR A 232 15.71 -0.48 5.48
N PHE A 233 16.77 -0.76 4.74
CA PHE A 233 17.76 0.19 4.23
C PHE A 233 17.64 0.27 2.70
N PRO A 234 17.28 1.44 2.13
CA PRO A 234 17.17 1.62 0.68
C PRO A 234 18.50 1.56 -0.07
N ALA A 235 19.58 2.05 0.55
CA ALA A 235 20.87 2.26 -0.15
C ALA A 235 22.11 1.97 0.72
N GLY A 236 21.95 1.23 1.82
CA GLY A 236 23.00 1.11 2.81
C GLY A 236 22.92 2.20 3.88
N GLY A 237 24.02 2.50 4.57
CA GLY A 237 24.08 3.48 5.64
C GLY A 237 24.37 2.87 7.01
N GLU A 238 24.24 3.66 8.07
CA GLU A 238 24.39 3.23 9.45
C GLU A 238 23.43 3.99 10.34
N VAL A 239 22.66 3.30 11.15
CA VAL A 239 21.75 3.91 12.14
C VAL A 239 21.95 3.32 13.52
N THR A 240 21.47 3.99 14.53
CA THR A 240 21.43 3.46 15.89
C THR A 240 20.02 2.96 16.22
N LEU A 241 19.86 1.70 16.59
CA LEU A 241 18.61 1.15 17.13
C LEU A 241 18.59 1.25 18.65
N ASP A 242 17.58 1.88 19.22
CA ASP A 242 17.43 2.01 20.67
C ASP A 242 16.82 0.74 21.29
N LEU A 243 17.66 -0.04 21.93
CA LEU A 243 17.31 -1.20 22.73
C LEU A 243 17.60 -0.99 24.23
N ALA A 244 17.76 0.26 24.70
CA ALA A 244 18.19 0.55 26.06
C ALA A 244 17.19 0.06 27.13
N SER A 245 15.91 0.07 26.85
CA SER A 245 14.85 -0.40 27.74
C SER A 245 14.52 -1.90 27.58
N VAL A 246 15.20 -2.61 26.67
CA VAL A 246 14.90 -3.98 26.32
C VAL A 246 15.97 -4.91 26.86
N ASN A 247 15.57 -6.00 27.51
CA ASN A 247 16.48 -7.03 28.00
C ASN A 247 16.49 -8.23 27.06
N GLY A 248 17.61 -8.95 27.04
CA GLY A 248 17.76 -10.19 26.28
C GLY A 248 18.58 -10.02 25.01
N THR A 249 18.58 -11.06 24.21
CA THR A 249 19.37 -11.17 22.99
C THR A 249 18.45 -11.42 21.80
N PHE A 250 18.78 -10.83 20.67
CA PHE A 250 18.05 -10.94 19.41
C PHE A 250 18.95 -11.52 18.31
N ASP A 251 18.41 -12.42 17.52
CA ASP A 251 19.04 -12.84 16.28
C ASP A 251 18.81 -11.76 15.20
N LEU A 252 19.89 -11.12 14.76
CA LEU A 252 19.87 -10.28 13.57
C LEU A 252 20.07 -11.13 12.33
N ARG A 253 19.17 -11.01 11.37
CA ARG A 253 19.26 -11.70 10.07
C ARG A 253 19.06 -10.69 8.94
N TRP A 254 19.96 -10.71 7.99
CA TRP A 254 19.87 -9.90 6.80
C TRP A 254 19.16 -10.64 5.66
N ILE A 255 18.43 -9.91 4.84
CA ILE A 255 17.83 -10.39 3.60
C ILE A 255 18.30 -9.46 2.49
N ASP A 256 19.00 -10.00 1.51
CA ASP A 256 19.31 -9.28 0.28
C ASP A 256 18.03 -9.15 -0.57
N ILE A 257 17.49 -7.96 -0.64
CA ILE A 257 16.23 -7.70 -1.35
C ILE A 257 16.41 -7.81 -2.87
N ALA A 258 17.62 -7.52 -3.37
CA ALA A 258 17.89 -7.56 -4.80
C ALA A 258 17.90 -9.01 -5.36
N THR A 259 18.26 -9.98 -4.53
CA THR A 259 18.29 -11.40 -4.90
C THR A 259 17.17 -12.22 -4.27
N GLY A 260 16.60 -11.76 -3.15
CA GLY A 260 15.66 -12.52 -2.34
C GLY A 260 16.34 -13.72 -1.67
N GLU A 261 17.54 -13.52 -1.12
CA GLU A 261 18.35 -14.54 -0.44
C GLU A 261 18.72 -14.09 0.98
N TRP A 262 19.05 -15.07 1.84
CA TRP A 262 19.55 -14.79 3.18
C TRP A 262 20.98 -14.24 3.11
N GLY A 263 21.20 -13.13 3.83
CA GLY A 263 22.52 -12.57 4.09
C GLY A 263 23.12 -13.07 5.40
N PRO A 264 24.14 -12.35 5.93
CA PRO A 264 24.77 -12.68 7.19
C PRO A 264 23.82 -12.67 8.39
N THR A 265 24.24 -13.30 9.46
CA THR A 265 23.55 -13.29 10.76
C THR A 265 24.47 -12.77 11.84
N ALA A 266 23.91 -12.14 12.86
CA ALA A 266 24.63 -11.69 14.05
C ALA A 266 23.69 -11.75 15.27
N GLU A 267 24.27 -11.54 16.44
CA GLU A 267 23.53 -11.44 17.70
C GLU A 267 23.56 -9.98 18.19
N LEU A 268 22.41 -9.47 18.64
CA LEU A 268 22.28 -8.17 19.27
C LEU A 268 21.79 -8.31 20.71
N THR A 269 22.54 -7.75 21.64
CA THR A 269 22.13 -7.72 23.06
C THR A 269 21.42 -6.42 23.38
N GLY A 270 20.25 -6.49 24.03
CA GLY A 270 19.52 -5.33 24.55
C GLY A 270 20.29 -4.59 25.67
N GLY A 271 19.63 -3.66 26.33
CA GLY A 271 20.17 -2.84 27.42
C GLY A 271 21.02 -1.64 26.98
N ALA A 272 21.13 -1.38 25.67
CA ALA A 272 21.86 -0.23 25.13
C ALA A 272 21.39 0.08 23.69
N LYS A 273 21.76 1.26 23.21
CA LYS A 273 21.67 1.59 21.77
C LYS A 273 22.68 0.73 20.99
N ARG A 274 22.27 0.26 19.82
CA ARG A 274 23.10 -0.60 18.96
C ARG A 274 23.23 -0.01 17.56
N LYS A 275 24.45 0.08 17.06
CA LYS A 275 24.70 0.42 15.66
C LYS A 275 24.27 -0.74 14.77
N ILE A 276 23.55 -0.41 13.72
CA ILE A 276 23.08 -1.35 12.70
C ILE A 276 23.59 -0.84 11.36
N THR A 277 24.39 -1.66 10.71
CA THR A 277 25.01 -1.36 9.42
C THR A 277 24.75 -2.55 8.49
N PRO A 278 24.08 -2.37 7.33
CA PRO A 278 23.89 -3.46 6.38
C PRO A 278 25.20 -3.99 5.82
N PRO A 279 25.23 -5.24 5.34
CA PRO A 279 26.47 -5.90 4.89
C PRO A 279 27.18 -5.19 3.75
N THR A 280 26.43 -4.56 2.87
CA THR A 280 26.94 -3.76 1.72
C THR A 280 25.96 -2.63 1.41
N ASP A 281 26.36 -1.74 0.51
CA ASP A 281 25.42 -0.79 -0.10
C ASP A 281 24.34 -1.55 -0.88
N GLY A 282 23.12 -0.98 -0.90
CA GLY A 282 21.97 -1.56 -1.58
C GLY A 282 20.76 -1.75 -0.68
N ASN A 283 19.81 -2.50 -1.19
CA ASN A 283 18.53 -2.77 -0.48
C ASN A 283 18.68 -3.98 0.47
N TRP A 284 18.52 -3.71 1.72
CA TRP A 284 18.60 -4.74 2.78
C TRP A 284 17.41 -4.69 3.72
#